data_9bd84aa0b18f4660e56e599f9dbd490b
#
_entry.id   9bd84aa0b18f4660e56e599f9dbd490b
#
_cell.length_a   1.000
_cell.length_b   1.000
_cell.length_c   1.000
_cell.angle_alpha   90.00
_cell.angle_beta   90.00
_cell.angle_gamma   90.00
#
_symmetry.space_group_name_H-M   'P 1'
#
loop_
_entity.id
_entity.type
_entity.pdbx_description
1 polymer ?
#
loop_
_entity_poly.entity_id
_entity_poly.type
_entity_poly.pdbx_seq_one_letter_code
_entity_poly.pdbx_strand_id
1 'polypeptide(L)'
;MTNKDILDYKIFYRRNLPHYQPESGIFFITYRLNFDLPSEIVEKLIQQKQEYAKRKSVSKNKDEKSIKLDFEKQQFYFVDNYLGLCKNGPKYLSDSNIAQIVKDSLFFMNKKQYELYCFCVMPNHVHILIMPQEQKSGSFYSFAEILKGHKGSTARKANIFLNKTGSFWHKESYDHLVRSQQEFEDTVWYIINNPVKAHLTDDYRKWNHTWIAEYVKKEMGL
;
A
#
# COMPACT_ATOMS: atom_id res chain seq x y z
N MET A 1 -30.53 -8.75 7.77
CA MET A 1 -29.10 -8.40 7.59
C MET A 1 -28.85 -7.10 8.32
N THR A 2 -28.13 -7.15 9.41
CA THR A 2 -27.88 -5.95 10.23
C THR A 2 -26.78 -5.11 9.58
N ASN A 3 -26.79 -3.79 9.80
CA ASN A 3 -25.77 -2.86 9.28
C ASN A 3 -24.31 -3.28 9.62
N LYS A 4 -24.12 -4.15 10.58
CA LYS A 4 -22.83 -4.70 10.98
C LYS A 4 -22.24 -5.65 9.93
N ASP A 5 -23.10 -6.39 9.20
CA ASP A 5 -22.65 -7.34 8.16
C ASP A 5 -22.21 -6.63 6.88
N ILE A 6 -22.63 -5.37 6.71
CA ILE A 6 -22.24 -4.51 5.58
C ILE A 6 -20.89 -3.83 5.84
N LEU A 7 -20.57 -3.53 7.09
CA LEU A 7 -19.32 -2.89 7.53
C LEU A 7 -18.14 -3.84 7.60
N ASP A 8 -18.37 -5.14 7.68
CA ASP A 8 -17.32 -6.18 7.60
C ASP A 8 -16.88 -6.46 6.17
N TYR A 9 -17.33 -5.63 5.21
CA TYR A 9 -16.87 -5.69 3.84
C TYR A 9 -15.41 -5.32 3.77
N LYS A 10 -14.58 -6.34 3.55
CA LYS A 10 -13.18 -6.25 3.16
C LYS A 10 -13.07 -5.39 1.89
N ILE A 11 -13.03 -4.09 2.08
CA ILE A 11 -12.97 -3.08 1.02
C ILE A 11 -11.66 -3.19 0.24
N PHE A 12 -10.65 -3.73 0.91
CA PHE A 12 -9.38 -4.09 0.34
C PHE A 12 -9.22 -5.60 0.40
N TYR A 13 -9.38 -6.27 -0.73
CA TYR A 13 -8.84 -7.58 -1.02
C TYR A 13 -9.39 -8.77 -0.19
N ARG A 14 -10.23 -9.58 -0.82
CA ARG A 14 -10.38 -10.99 -0.44
C ARG A 14 -9.04 -11.70 -0.70
N ARG A 15 -8.41 -12.27 0.31
CA ARG A 15 -7.27 -13.19 0.23
C ARG A 15 -7.50 -14.44 -0.64
N ASN A 16 -8.47 -14.48 -1.52
CA ASN A 16 -8.89 -15.61 -2.33
C ASN A 16 -8.63 -15.43 -3.83
N LEU A 17 -7.79 -14.48 -4.22
CA LEU A 17 -7.21 -14.52 -5.55
C LEU A 17 -5.87 -15.23 -5.43
N PRO A 18 -5.58 -16.22 -6.33
CA PRO A 18 -4.22 -16.68 -6.46
C PRO A 18 -3.38 -15.45 -6.81
N HIS A 19 -2.51 -15.04 -5.88
CA HIS A 19 -1.49 -14.04 -6.17
C HIS A 19 -0.63 -14.66 -7.26
N TYR A 20 -0.86 -14.28 -8.51
CA TYR A 20 0.06 -14.57 -9.57
C TYR A 20 1.25 -13.65 -9.34
N GLN A 21 2.18 -14.12 -8.52
CA GLN A 21 3.45 -13.48 -8.27
C GLN A 21 4.42 -14.09 -9.27
N PRO A 22 4.72 -13.40 -10.40
CA PRO A 22 5.79 -13.84 -11.28
C PRO A 22 7.10 -13.82 -10.49
N GLU A 23 7.95 -14.78 -10.75
CA GLU A 23 9.18 -15.06 -10.02
C GLU A 23 10.21 -13.91 -9.95
N SER A 24 9.94 -12.76 -10.54
CA SER A 24 10.80 -11.57 -10.51
C SER A 24 10.01 -10.27 -10.67
N GLY A 25 8.76 -10.24 -10.18
CA GLY A 25 7.89 -9.08 -10.32
C GLY A 25 8.24 -7.95 -9.35
N ILE A 26 8.18 -6.71 -9.84
CA ILE A 26 8.24 -5.51 -9.01
C ILE A 26 6.82 -5.15 -8.59
N PHE A 27 6.63 -4.84 -7.31
CA PHE A 27 5.31 -4.59 -6.75
C PHE A 27 5.26 -3.28 -5.99
N PHE A 28 4.24 -2.51 -6.31
CA PHE A 28 3.82 -1.37 -5.52
C PHE A 28 2.85 -1.85 -4.43
N ILE A 29 3.14 -1.54 -3.18
CA ILE A 29 2.34 -1.96 -2.03
C ILE A 29 2.01 -0.74 -1.17
N THR A 30 0.72 -0.62 -0.80
CA THR A 30 0.24 0.38 0.16
C THR A 30 -0.44 -0.30 1.34
N TYR A 31 -0.10 0.11 2.56
CA TYR A 31 -0.74 -0.34 3.79
C TYR A 31 -0.93 0.82 4.77
N ARG A 32 -2.00 0.77 5.55
CA ARG A 32 -2.43 1.89 6.39
C ARG A 32 -2.56 1.53 7.87
N LEU A 33 -2.59 2.55 8.72
CA LEU A 33 -2.97 2.39 10.12
C LEU A 33 -4.40 1.82 10.25
N ASN A 34 -4.67 1.18 11.38
CA ASN A 34 -5.97 0.61 11.66
C ASN A 34 -6.95 1.68 12.15
N PHE A 35 -7.91 2.02 11.32
CA PHE A 35 -9.05 2.89 11.65
C PHE A 35 -10.18 2.67 10.63
N ASP A 36 -11.40 3.02 11.02
CA ASP A 36 -12.56 2.91 10.15
C ASP A 36 -12.61 4.08 9.17
N LEU A 37 -12.94 3.79 7.91
CA LEU A 37 -13.21 4.83 6.94
C LEU A 37 -14.57 5.46 7.23
N PRO A 38 -14.76 6.78 7.00
CA PRO A 38 -16.05 7.42 7.14
C PRO A 38 -17.12 6.76 6.27
N SER A 39 -18.38 6.84 6.73
CA SER A 39 -19.53 6.26 6.03
C SER A 39 -19.63 6.72 4.57
N GLU A 40 -19.39 8.01 4.31
CA GLU A 40 -19.41 8.60 2.97
C GLU A 40 -18.40 7.93 2.00
N ILE A 41 -17.21 7.58 2.51
CA ILE A 41 -16.18 6.89 1.71
C ILE A 41 -16.61 5.45 1.47
N VAL A 42 -17.14 4.79 2.50
CA VAL A 42 -17.65 3.41 2.40
C VAL A 42 -18.80 3.31 1.40
N GLU A 43 -19.76 4.25 1.46
CA GLU A 43 -20.90 4.31 0.52
C GLU A 43 -20.44 4.47 -0.93
N LYS A 44 -19.48 5.36 -1.19
CA LYS A 44 -18.91 5.52 -2.54
C LYS A 44 -18.22 4.25 -3.04
N LEU A 45 -17.50 3.54 -2.18
CA LEU A 45 -16.88 2.27 -2.53
C LEU A 45 -17.92 1.19 -2.83
N ILE A 46 -19.04 1.17 -2.11
CA ILE A 46 -20.17 0.27 -2.39
C ILE A 46 -20.79 0.59 -3.75
N GLN A 47 -21.02 1.88 -4.06
CA GLN A 47 -21.55 2.31 -5.36
C GLN A 47 -20.63 1.89 -6.50
N GLN A 48 -19.33 2.15 -6.40
CA GLN A 48 -18.34 1.73 -7.41
C GLN A 48 -18.36 0.20 -7.62
N LYS A 49 -18.53 -0.56 -6.54
CA LYS A 49 -18.63 -2.03 -6.63
C LYS A 49 -19.91 -2.48 -7.35
N GLN A 50 -21.04 -1.81 -7.10
CA GLN A 50 -22.29 -2.10 -7.78
C GLN A 50 -22.19 -1.79 -9.28
N GLU A 51 -21.55 -0.68 -9.65
CA GLU A 51 -21.29 -0.31 -11.05
C GLU A 51 -20.38 -1.33 -11.73
N TYR A 52 -19.34 -1.76 -11.05
CA TYR A 52 -18.46 -2.83 -11.55
C TYR A 52 -19.23 -4.13 -11.80
N ALA A 53 -20.09 -4.55 -10.86
CA ALA A 53 -20.90 -5.75 -11.02
C ALA A 53 -21.83 -5.66 -12.22
N LYS A 54 -22.44 -4.47 -12.46
CA LYS A 54 -23.26 -4.21 -13.65
C LYS A 54 -22.44 -4.28 -14.94
N ARG A 55 -21.27 -3.64 -14.99
CA ARG A 55 -20.37 -3.69 -16.16
C ARG A 55 -19.95 -5.13 -16.47
N LYS A 56 -19.58 -5.87 -15.43
CA LYS A 56 -19.17 -7.28 -15.55
C LYS A 56 -20.28 -8.17 -16.10
N SER A 57 -21.55 -7.96 -15.71
CA SER A 57 -22.70 -8.76 -16.19
C SER A 57 -23.02 -8.53 -17.66
N VAL A 58 -22.63 -7.39 -18.24
CA VAL A 58 -22.89 -7.03 -19.64
C VAL A 58 -21.69 -7.33 -20.55
N SER A 59 -20.51 -7.47 -19.98
CA SER A 59 -19.26 -7.73 -20.71
C SER A 59 -19.20 -9.16 -21.21
N LYS A 60 -18.80 -9.35 -22.48
CA LYS A 60 -18.45 -10.64 -23.05
C LYS A 60 -17.03 -11.03 -22.57
N ASN A 61 -16.81 -12.27 -22.21
CA ASN A 61 -15.64 -12.88 -21.53
C ASN A 61 -14.21 -12.38 -21.87
N LYS A 62 -13.99 -11.63 -22.95
CA LYS A 62 -12.65 -11.14 -23.34
C LYS A 62 -12.16 -9.95 -22.54
N ASP A 63 -13.08 -9.16 -21.94
CA ASP A 63 -12.74 -7.89 -21.27
C ASP A 63 -12.72 -7.97 -19.75
N GLU A 64 -13.07 -9.12 -19.15
CA GLU A 64 -13.23 -9.23 -17.68
C GLU A 64 -11.96 -8.89 -16.89
N LYS A 65 -10.79 -9.27 -17.39
CA LYS A 65 -9.51 -8.98 -16.71
C LYS A 65 -9.20 -7.49 -16.71
N SER A 66 -9.46 -6.82 -17.83
CA SER A 66 -9.24 -5.37 -17.97
C SER A 66 -10.20 -4.61 -17.07
N ILE A 67 -11.50 -4.91 -17.15
CA ILE A 67 -12.55 -4.28 -16.32
C ILE A 67 -12.24 -4.46 -14.81
N LYS A 68 -11.76 -5.64 -14.43
CA LYS A 68 -11.38 -5.90 -13.03
C LYS A 68 -10.19 -5.05 -12.61
N LEU A 69 -9.14 -5.00 -13.42
CA LEU A 69 -7.92 -4.23 -13.13
C LEU A 69 -8.23 -2.73 -13.01
N ASP A 70 -9.04 -2.21 -13.92
CA ASP A 70 -9.46 -0.80 -13.90
C ASP A 70 -10.27 -0.47 -12.64
N PHE A 71 -11.17 -1.38 -12.25
CA PHE A 71 -11.93 -1.23 -11.02
C PHE A 71 -11.03 -1.24 -9.77
N GLU A 72 -10.09 -2.18 -9.69
CA GLU A 72 -9.14 -2.26 -8.58
C GLU A 72 -8.27 -0.99 -8.49
N LYS A 73 -7.79 -0.49 -9.63
CA LYS A 73 -7.05 0.78 -9.72
C LYS A 73 -7.91 1.98 -9.26
N GLN A 74 -9.14 2.08 -9.73
CA GLN A 74 -10.05 3.17 -9.34
C GLN A 74 -10.33 3.16 -7.83
N GLN A 75 -10.61 2.00 -7.25
CA GLN A 75 -10.81 1.88 -5.80
C GLN A 75 -9.56 2.26 -5.02
N PHE A 76 -8.40 1.78 -5.46
CA PHE A 76 -7.14 2.14 -4.83
C PHE A 76 -6.93 3.65 -4.81
N TYR A 77 -6.94 4.31 -5.99
CA TYR A 77 -6.71 5.75 -6.05
C TYR A 77 -7.75 6.57 -5.27
N PHE A 78 -8.99 6.11 -5.24
CA PHE A 78 -10.03 6.77 -4.46
C PHE A 78 -9.71 6.75 -2.96
N VAL A 79 -9.34 5.59 -2.42
CA VAL A 79 -8.98 5.45 -1.00
C VAL A 79 -7.65 6.12 -0.70
N ASP A 80 -6.68 6.00 -1.58
CA ASP A 80 -5.35 6.59 -1.39
C ASP A 80 -5.40 8.12 -1.37
N ASN A 81 -6.15 8.73 -2.28
CA ASN A 81 -6.40 10.16 -2.25
C ASN A 81 -7.08 10.60 -0.94
N TYR A 82 -8.04 9.81 -0.44
CA TYR A 82 -8.66 10.08 0.85
C TYR A 82 -7.65 9.98 2.02
N LEU A 83 -6.81 8.94 2.03
CA LEU A 83 -5.75 8.77 3.04
C LEU A 83 -4.74 9.91 2.99
N GLY A 84 -4.36 10.35 1.79
CA GLY A 84 -3.44 11.46 1.55
C GLY A 84 -3.91 12.79 2.12
N LEU A 85 -5.23 13.03 2.17
CA LEU A 85 -5.78 14.23 2.83
C LEU A 85 -5.48 14.30 4.34
N CYS A 86 -5.16 13.18 4.97
CA CYS A 86 -4.86 13.06 6.40
C CYS A 86 -5.88 13.75 7.32
N LYS A 87 -7.14 13.90 6.88
CA LYS A 87 -8.19 14.60 7.65
C LYS A 87 -8.73 13.77 8.80
N ASN A 88 -8.84 12.45 8.60
CA ASN A 88 -9.45 11.52 9.56
C ASN A 88 -8.48 10.39 9.92
N GLY A 89 -8.77 9.73 11.04
CA GLY A 89 -7.97 8.63 11.57
C GLY A 89 -6.69 9.07 12.28
N PRO A 90 -5.96 8.11 12.85
CA PRO A 90 -4.71 8.37 13.54
C PRO A 90 -3.60 8.80 12.57
N LYS A 91 -2.70 9.65 13.06
CA LYS A 91 -1.52 10.15 12.34
C LYS A 91 -0.23 9.73 13.05
N TYR A 92 -0.20 8.53 13.62
CA TYR A 92 0.93 8.09 14.43
C TYR A 92 2.26 8.12 13.70
N LEU A 93 2.25 7.94 12.37
CA LEU A 93 3.46 7.96 11.55
C LEU A 93 4.02 9.37 11.33
N SER A 94 3.33 10.44 11.78
CA SER A 94 3.89 11.78 11.84
C SER A 94 4.92 11.95 12.97
N ASP A 95 4.89 11.07 13.96
CA ASP A 95 5.93 11.02 14.99
C ASP A 95 7.20 10.42 14.40
N SER A 96 8.31 11.17 14.48
CA SER A 96 9.58 10.76 13.88
C SER A 96 10.12 9.44 14.44
N ASN A 97 9.87 9.12 15.70
CA ASN A 97 10.31 7.85 16.30
C ASN A 97 9.51 6.68 15.72
N ILE A 98 8.19 6.85 15.55
CA ILE A 98 7.33 5.83 14.97
C ILE A 98 7.65 5.64 13.48
N ALA A 99 7.82 6.73 12.73
CA ALA A 99 8.25 6.67 11.34
C ALA A 99 9.62 5.98 11.22
N GLN A 100 10.55 6.23 12.15
CA GLN A 100 11.85 5.57 12.17
C GLN A 100 11.74 4.06 12.42
N ILE A 101 10.86 3.62 13.33
CA ILE A 101 10.58 2.19 13.55
C ILE A 101 10.16 1.50 12.23
N VAL A 102 9.33 2.17 11.43
CA VAL A 102 8.88 1.66 10.12
C VAL A 102 10.04 1.60 9.14
N LYS A 103 10.80 2.70 9.01
CA LYS A 103 11.96 2.79 8.11
C LYS A 103 13.02 1.73 8.44
N ASP A 104 13.36 1.57 9.72
CA ASP A 104 14.35 0.57 10.17
C ASP A 104 13.91 -0.85 9.80
N SER A 105 12.61 -1.15 9.92
CA SER A 105 12.09 -2.45 9.52
C SER A 105 12.15 -2.66 8.01
N LEU A 106 11.88 -1.63 7.20
CA LEU A 106 12.00 -1.70 5.75
C LEU A 106 13.45 -1.94 5.32
N PHE A 107 14.40 -1.21 5.89
CA PHE A 107 15.83 -1.40 5.61
C PHE A 107 16.36 -2.74 6.13
N PHE A 108 15.91 -3.20 7.29
CA PHE A 108 16.33 -4.49 7.83
C PHE A 108 15.95 -5.67 6.93
N MET A 109 14.81 -5.60 6.26
CA MET A 109 14.34 -6.63 5.35
C MET A 109 14.90 -6.50 3.93
N ASN A 110 15.38 -5.31 3.55
CA ASN A 110 16.02 -5.06 2.25
C ASN A 110 17.22 -5.98 2.06
N LYS A 111 17.39 -6.54 0.86
CA LYS A 111 18.42 -7.53 0.48
C LYS A 111 18.32 -8.88 1.20
N LYS A 112 17.30 -9.07 2.05
CA LYS A 112 17.03 -10.34 2.74
C LYS A 112 15.76 -11.02 2.24
N GLN A 113 14.69 -10.24 2.11
CA GLN A 113 13.39 -10.74 1.68
C GLN A 113 12.93 -10.08 0.39
N TYR A 114 13.43 -8.90 0.10
CA TYR A 114 13.15 -8.14 -1.11
C TYR A 114 14.28 -7.17 -1.47
N GLU A 115 14.29 -6.70 -2.70
CA GLU A 115 14.96 -5.49 -3.13
C GLU A 115 14.02 -4.32 -2.91
N LEU A 116 14.49 -3.27 -2.23
CA LEU A 116 13.72 -2.06 -1.97
C LEU A 116 14.13 -0.96 -2.95
N TYR A 117 13.19 -0.48 -3.76
CA TYR A 117 13.43 0.60 -4.73
C TYR A 117 13.17 1.97 -4.16
N CYS A 118 12.00 2.16 -3.54
CA CYS A 118 11.65 3.38 -2.82
C CYS A 118 10.54 3.14 -1.81
N PHE A 119 10.37 4.08 -0.90
CA PHE A 119 9.20 4.15 -0.02
C PHE A 119 8.87 5.61 0.34
N CYS A 120 7.64 5.80 0.79
CA CYS A 120 7.20 7.01 1.48
C CYS A 120 6.33 6.64 2.68
N VAL A 121 6.72 7.09 3.87
CA VAL A 121 5.92 6.97 5.10
C VAL A 121 5.10 8.25 5.25
N MET A 122 3.80 8.13 5.03
CA MET A 122 2.81 9.19 5.20
C MET A 122 2.24 9.16 6.63
N PRO A 123 1.56 10.22 7.11
CA PRO A 123 1.06 10.27 8.50
C PRO A 123 0.20 9.08 8.94
N ASN A 124 -0.51 8.41 8.04
CA ASN A 124 -1.49 7.35 8.33
C ASN A 124 -1.37 6.11 7.45
N HIS A 125 -0.45 6.09 6.48
CA HIS A 125 -0.19 4.97 5.57
C HIS A 125 1.24 4.96 5.06
N VAL A 126 1.63 3.90 4.38
CA VAL A 126 2.98 3.72 3.82
C VAL A 126 2.86 3.17 2.40
N HIS A 127 3.66 3.74 1.51
CA HIS A 127 3.89 3.23 0.15
C HIS A 127 5.27 2.63 0.06
N ILE A 128 5.39 1.46 -0.56
CA ILE A 128 6.67 0.81 -0.85
C ILE A 128 6.68 0.25 -2.26
N LEU A 129 7.84 0.29 -2.90
CA LEU A 129 8.11 -0.37 -4.17
C LEU A 129 9.21 -1.40 -3.96
N ILE A 130 8.91 -2.67 -4.16
CA ILE A 130 9.79 -3.79 -3.86
C ILE A 130 9.75 -4.87 -4.92
N MET A 131 10.82 -5.66 -5.00
CA MET A 131 10.88 -6.93 -5.72
C MET A 131 11.22 -8.03 -4.70
N PRO A 132 10.33 -8.99 -4.42
CA PRO A 132 10.62 -10.11 -3.54
C PRO A 132 11.85 -10.89 -4.00
N GLN A 133 12.65 -11.37 -3.04
CA GLN A 133 13.82 -12.20 -3.30
C GLN A 133 13.50 -13.67 -3.20
N GLU A 134 14.33 -14.47 -3.85
CA GLU A 134 14.31 -15.92 -3.76
C GLU A 134 14.79 -16.40 -2.39
N GLN A 135 14.10 -17.37 -1.84
CA GLN A 135 14.48 -18.07 -0.61
C GLN A 135 15.46 -19.22 -0.93
N LYS A 136 16.11 -19.73 0.07
CA LYS A 136 16.98 -20.92 -0.07
C LYS A 136 16.26 -22.18 -0.59
N SER A 137 14.94 -22.20 -0.48
CA SER A 137 14.09 -23.28 -0.99
C SER A 137 13.82 -23.20 -2.49
N GLY A 138 14.27 -22.16 -3.20
CA GLY A 138 14.00 -21.90 -4.60
C GLY A 138 12.66 -21.21 -4.87
N SER A 139 11.87 -20.89 -3.81
CA SER A 139 10.64 -20.09 -3.94
C SER A 139 10.89 -18.64 -3.55
N PHE A 140 10.09 -17.70 -4.07
CA PHE A 140 10.17 -16.30 -3.66
C PHE A 140 9.41 -16.04 -2.37
N TYR A 141 9.86 -15.06 -1.58
CA TYR A 141 9.10 -14.57 -0.43
C TYR A 141 7.73 -14.06 -0.88
N SER A 142 6.67 -14.53 -0.23
CA SER A 142 5.31 -14.04 -0.48
C SER A 142 5.08 -12.69 0.21
N PHE A 143 4.19 -11.86 -0.34
CA PHE A 143 3.79 -10.61 0.32
C PHE A 143 3.21 -10.84 1.70
N ALA A 144 2.49 -11.97 1.89
CA ALA A 144 1.95 -12.32 3.18
C ALA A 144 3.05 -12.50 4.24
N GLU A 145 4.17 -13.15 3.88
CA GLU A 145 5.32 -13.32 4.77
C GLU A 145 6.03 -11.98 5.04
N ILE A 146 6.33 -11.22 3.97
CA ILE A 146 6.98 -9.91 4.06
C ILE A 146 6.16 -8.97 4.96
N LEU A 147 4.87 -8.79 4.65
CA LEU A 147 4.01 -7.86 5.37
C LEU A 147 3.68 -8.35 6.79
N LYS A 148 3.56 -9.68 7.02
CA LYS A 148 3.36 -10.23 8.36
C LYS A 148 4.54 -9.91 9.27
N GLY A 149 5.78 -10.13 8.80
CA GLY A 149 6.99 -9.81 9.54
C GLY A 149 7.12 -8.31 9.82
N HIS A 150 6.97 -7.50 8.77
CA HIS A 150 7.08 -6.04 8.86
C HIS A 150 5.99 -5.43 9.74
N LYS A 151 4.71 -5.68 9.45
CA LYS A 151 3.58 -5.14 10.22
C LYS A 151 3.60 -5.62 11.68
N GLY A 152 3.94 -6.89 11.93
CA GLY A 152 4.00 -7.45 13.29
C GLY A 152 5.07 -6.80 14.15
N SER A 153 6.31 -6.70 13.63
CA SER A 153 7.43 -6.11 14.37
C SER A 153 7.25 -4.61 14.62
N THR A 154 6.80 -3.86 13.61
CA THR A 154 6.57 -2.41 13.73
C THR A 154 5.38 -2.09 14.61
N ALA A 155 4.27 -2.83 14.51
CA ALA A 155 3.12 -2.67 15.40
C ALA A 155 3.48 -2.87 16.87
N ARG A 156 4.27 -3.92 17.18
CA ARG A 156 4.71 -4.16 18.56
C ARG A 156 5.53 -3.00 19.10
N LYS A 157 6.54 -2.54 18.36
CA LYS A 157 7.41 -1.44 18.77
C LYS A 157 6.63 -0.11 18.91
N ALA A 158 5.78 0.19 17.93
CA ALA A 158 4.98 1.41 17.94
C ALA A 158 3.94 1.41 19.09
N ASN A 159 3.29 0.29 19.37
CA ASN A 159 2.35 0.17 20.48
C ASN A 159 3.04 0.34 21.84
N ILE A 160 4.26 -0.21 22.01
CA ILE A 160 5.06 0.02 23.22
C ILE A 160 5.37 1.51 23.37
N PHE A 161 5.87 2.16 22.32
CA PHE A 161 6.21 3.59 22.32
C PHE A 161 4.99 4.47 22.66
N LEU A 162 3.82 4.13 22.08
CA LEU A 162 2.57 4.88 22.30
C LEU A 162 1.84 4.50 23.60
N ASN A 163 2.34 3.53 24.36
CA ASN A 163 1.64 2.91 25.50
C ASN A 163 0.21 2.47 25.12
N LYS A 164 0.07 1.79 23.97
CA LYS A 164 -1.20 1.34 23.39
C LYS A 164 -1.23 -0.17 23.20
N THR A 165 -2.45 -0.69 23.13
CA THR A 165 -2.73 -2.09 22.77
C THR A 165 -3.62 -2.16 21.53
N GLY A 166 -3.80 -3.37 20.99
CA GLY A 166 -4.68 -3.60 19.83
C GLY A 166 -3.96 -3.45 18.47
N SER A 167 -4.76 -3.43 17.42
CA SER A 167 -4.25 -3.42 16.05
C SER A 167 -3.70 -2.04 15.69
N PHE A 168 -2.41 -1.98 15.35
CA PHE A 168 -1.75 -0.78 14.85
C PHE A 168 -1.99 -0.61 13.34
N TRP A 169 -1.81 -1.69 12.57
CA TRP A 169 -2.02 -1.72 11.13
C TRP A 169 -3.37 -2.32 10.76
N HIS A 170 -3.99 -1.79 9.74
CA HIS A 170 -5.13 -2.43 9.09
C HIS A 170 -4.70 -3.79 8.50
N LYS A 171 -5.59 -4.77 8.53
CA LYS A 171 -5.30 -6.15 8.07
C LYS A 171 -4.90 -6.17 6.60
N GLU A 172 -5.68 -5.48 5.77
CA GLU A 172 -5.51 -5.49 4.33
C GLU A 172 -4.41 -4.51 3.89
N SER A 173 -3.83 -4.81 2.74
CA SER A 173 -2.91 -3.96 2.00
C SER A 173 -3.32 -4.01 0.52
N TYR A 174 -2.99 -2.98 -0.20
CA TYR A 174 -3.07 -2.96 -1.65
C TYR A 174 -1.73 -3.39 -2.22
N ASP A 175 -1.74 -4.21 -3.26
CA ASP A 175 -0.56 -4.56 -4.04
C ASP A 175 -0.88 -4.50 -5.53
N HIS A 176 0.10 -4.04 -6.32
CA HIS A 176 0.00 -3.92 -7.76
C HIS A 176 1.30 -4.33 -8.41
N LEU A 177 1.22 -5.24 -9.38
CA LEU A 177 2.37 -5.66 -10.20
C LEU A 177 2.70 -4.56 -11.22
N VAL A 178 3.92 -4.07 -11.20
CA VAL A 178 4.49 -3.15 -12.18
C VAL A 178 4.92 -3.95 -13.42
N ARG A 179 4.45 -3.55 -14.62
CA ARG A 179 4.57 -4.35 -15.83
C ARG A 179 5.48 -3.75 -16.90
N SER A 180 5.92 -2.52 -16.74
CA SER A 180 6.77 -1.84 -17.71
C SER A 180 7.71 -0.85 -17.02
N GLN A 181 8.76 -0.45 -17.73
CA GLN A 181 9.68 0.60 -17.26
C GLN A 181 8.93 1.92 -17.01
N GLN A 182 8.04 2.32 -17.91
CA GLN A 182 7.23 3.54 -17.72
C GLN A 182 6.37 3.45 -16.48
N GLU A 183 5.72 2.31 -16.22
CA GLU A 183 4.91 2.10 -15.01
C GLU A 183 5.76 2.10 -13.73
N PHE A 184 7.01 1.64 -13.81
CA PHE A 184 7.98 1.73 -12.73
C PHE A 184 8.30 3.20 -12.38
N GLU A 185 8.66 3.98 -13.38
CA GLU A 185 8.99 5.40 -13.23
C GLU A 185 7.79 6.20 -12.70
N ASP A 186 6.61 5.99 -13.29
CA ASP A 186 5.36 6.61 -12.83
C ASP A 186 5.05 6.24 -11.36
N THR A 187 5.32 5.00 -10.98
CA THR A 187 5.10 4.53 -9.61
C THR A 187 6.10 5.14 -8.62
N VAL A 188 7.37 5.24 -9.00
CA VAL A 188 8.38 5.95 -8.19
C VAL A 188 7.96 7.39 -7.98
N TRP A 189 7.63 8.12 -9.07
CA TRP A 189 7.14 9.50 -8.99
C TRP A 189 5.87 9.63 -8.14
N TYR A 190 4.94 8.69 -8.28
CA TYR A 190 3.74 8.64 -7.46
C TYR A 190 4.06 8.55 -5.97
N ILE A 191 4.95 7.62 -5.59
CA ILE A 191 5.32 7.37 -4.19
C ILE A 191 5.99 8.60 -3.57
N ILE A 192 7.01 9.14 -4.24
CA ILE A 192 7.82 10.22 -3.66
C ILE A 192 7.08 11.56 -3.61
N ASN A 193 6.14 11.80 -4.53
CA ASN A 193 5.34 13.03 -4.56
C ASN A 193 4.09 12.98 -3.67
N ASN A 194 3.81 11.87 -2.99
CA ASN A 194 2.64 11.77 -2.11
C ASN A 194 2.61 12.88 -1.03
N PRO A 195 3.72 13.22 -0.33
CA PRO A 195 3.72 14.30 0.65
C PRO A 195 3.44 15.67 0.03
N VAL A 196 3.88 15.92 -1.21
CA VAL A 196 3.60 17.16 -1.94
C VAL A 196 2.12 17.26 -2.30
N LYS A 197 1.54 16.17 -2.84
CA LYS A 197 0.10 16.07 -3.14
C LYS A 197 -0.78 16.26 -1.90
N ALA A 198 -0.28 15.79 -0.75
CA ALA A 198 -0.94 15.93 0.54
C ALA A 198 -0.74 17.30 1.19
N HIS A 199 -0.03 18.23 0.55
CA HIS A 199 0.35 19.56 1.08
C HIS A 199 1.11 19.49 2.41
N LEU A 200 1.87 18.41 2.63
CA LEU A 200 2.73 18.25 3.81
C LEU A 200 4.11 18.89 3.61
N THR A 201 4.50 19.08 2.37
CA THR A 201 5.73 19.77 1.93
C THR A 201 5.51 20.33 0.52
N ASP A 202 6.34 21.28 0.12
CA ASP A 202 6.42 21.84 -1.24
C ASP A 202 7.39 21.07 -2.17
N ASP A 203 8.27 20.24 -1.57
CA ASP A 203 9.28 19.46 -2.28
C ASP A 203 9.43 18.09 -1.60
N TYR A 204 9.35 17.00 -2.37
CA TYR A 204 9.48 15.64 -1.84
C TYR A 204 10.83 15.39 -1.14
N ARG A 205 11.88 16.07 -1.55
CA ARG A 205 13.24 15.98 -0.96
C ARG A 205 13.30 16.50 0.48
N LYS A 206 12.37 17.38 0.85
CA LYS A 206 12.24 17.92 2.21
C LYS A 206 11.44 16.99 3.15
N TRP A 207 10.81 15.93 2.61
CA TRP A 207 10.06 14.98 3.42
C TRP A 207 10.98 13.87 3.96
N ASN A 208 11.37 13.97 5.22
CA ASN A 208 12.36 13.09 5.87
C ASN A 208 11.98 11.60 5.92
N HIS A 209 10.76 11.25 5.52
CA HIS A 209 10.24 9.89 5.55
C HIS A 209 10.05 9.31 4.14
N THR A 210 10.68 9.91 3.14
CA THR A 210 10.85 9.36 1.79
C THR A 210 12.27 8.86 1.59
N TRP A 211 12.40 7.75 0.89
CA TRP A 211 13.69 7.20 0.50
C TRP A 211 13.60 6.57 -0.89
N ILE A 212 14.67 6.70 -1.66
CA ILE A 212 14.84 6.14 -3.00
C ILE A 212 16.23 5.51 -3.06
N ALA A 213 16.36 4.31 -3.64
CA ALA A 213 17.65 3.67 -3.88
C ALA A 213 18.53 4.52 -4.81
N GLU A 214 19.83 4.61 -4.51
CA GLU A 214 20.74 5.51 -5.26
C GLU A 214 20.81 5.18 -6.76
N TYR A 215 20.77 3.90 -7.11
CA TYR A 215 20.76 3.51 -8.52
C TYR A 215 19.46 3.92 -9.24
N VAL A 216 18.31 3.89 -8.53
CA VAL A 216 17.01 4.38 -9.07
C VAL A 216 17.08 5.89 -9.30
N LYS A 217 17.64 6.66 -8.36
CA LYS A 217 17.84 8.10 -8.53
C LYS A 217 18.67 8.38 -9.77
N LYS A 218 19.80 7.67 -9.93
CA LYS A 218 20.70 7.83 -11.05
C LYS A 218 20.02 7.52 -12.40
N GLU A 219 19.23 6.44 -12.47
CA GLU A 219 18.52 6.04 -13.67
C GLU A 219 17.43 7.04 -14.07
N MET A 220 16.74 7.61 -13.08
CA MET A 220 15.64 8.56 -13.30
C MET A 220 16.08 10.03 -13.34
N GLY A 221 17.35 10.33 -13.09
CA GLY A 221 17.87 11.71 -13.06
C GLY A 221 17.35 12.56 -11.90
N LEU A 222 17.10 11.94 -10.71
CA LEU A 222 16.54 12.55 -9.49
C LEU A 222 17.62 13.12 -8.57
#